data_09ae6da2a96a697d76ca29bb4dfb2d4c
#
_entry.id   09ae6da2a96a697d76ca29bb4dfb2d4c
#
_cell.length_a   1.000
_cell.length_b   1.000
_cell.length_c   1.000
_cell.angle_alpha   90.00
_cell.angle_beta   90.00
_cell.angle_gamma   90.00
#
_symmetry.space_group_name_H-M   'P 1'
#
loop_
_entity.id
_entity.type
_entity.pdbx_description
1 polymer ?
#
loop_
_entity_poly.entity_id
_entity_poly.type
_entity_poly.pdbx_seq_one_letter_code
_entity_poly.pdbx_strand_id
1 'polypeptide(L)'
;LRLTATGAYRSYIGLIDVQSVSGGVQYSLGAMTVQGALAANRYLYYGRVFTQYGVSGQLSYSFNPNLALTVFGTYYNTNPFFSMAAFPFVPTTSYGGYMTVGSRSFYVNLGVERRFNAFEHKMETVPIITPAFKISNKVTIELPLGDLTKHLIEEILIKSGPHRR
;
A
#
# COMPACT_ATOMS: atom_id res chain seq x y z
N LEU A 1 21.96 9.82 0.90
CA LEU A 1 21.73 8.42 0.61
C LEU A 1 21.48 7.68 1.92
N ARG A 2 20.39 6.93 2.00
CA ARG A 2 20.05 6.07 3.14
C ARG A 2 19.79 4.65 2.64
N LEU A 3 20.41 3.67 3.28
CA LEU A 3 20.14 2.25 3.06
C LEU A 3 19.26 1.72 4.18
N THR A 4 18.33 0.84 3.87
CA THR A 4 17.44 0.18 4.82
C THR A 4 17.44 -1.31 4.56
N ALA A 5 17.42 -2.09 5.64
CA ALA A 5 17.18 -3.53 5.58
C ALA A 5 16.23 -3.89 6.72
N THR A 6 15.22 -4.69 6.42
CA THR A 6 14.24 -5.15 7.41
C THR A 6 14.00 -6.64 7.26
N GLY A 7 13.79 -7.29 8.38
CA GLY A 7 13.33 -8.68 8.44
C GLY A 7 12.17 -8.79 9.40
N ALA A 8 11.17 -9.59 9.06
CA ALA A 8 10.03 -9.84 9.92
C ALA A 8 9.61 -11.32 9.83
N TYR A 9 9.16 -11.84 10.97
CA TYR A 9 8.47 -13.12 11.06
C TYR A 9 7.10 -12.89 11.67
N ARG A 10 6.08 -13.45 11.06
CA ARG A 10 4.71 -13.42 11.54
C ARG A 10 4.13 -14.82 11.46
N SER A 11 3.52 -15.26 12.54
CA SER A 11 2.82 -16.54 12.59
C SER A 11 1.35 -16.30 12.91
N TYR A 12 0.49 -16.85 12.08
CA TYR A 12 -0.95 -16.85 12.26
C TYR A 12 -1.33 -18.29 12.60
N ILE A 13 -1.58 -18.56 13.86
CA ILE A 13 -1.74 -19.91 14.43
C ILE A 13 -2.77 -20.71 13.62
N GLY A 14 -2.32 -21.88 13.12
CA GLY A 14 -3.14 -22.80 12.35
C GLY A 14 -3.47 -22.34 10.92
N LEU A 15 -2.91 -21.23 10.46
CA LEU A 15 -3.18 -20.68 9.13
C LEU A 15 -1.92 -20.57 8.27
N ILE A 16 -1.01 -19.67 8.58
CA ILE A 16 0.15 -19.36 7.74
C ILE A 16 1.29 -18.75 8.55
N ASP A 17 2.50 -19.13 8.23
CA ASP A 17 3.71 -18.47 8.69
C ASP A 17 4.31 -17.64 7.56
N VAL A 18 4.70 -16.41 7.86
CA VAL A 18 5.26 -15.47 6.89
C VAL A 18 6.64 -15.01 7.38
N GLN A 19 7.65 -15.25 6.56
CA GLN A 19 9.00 -14.71 6.72
C GLN A 19 9.21 -13.67 5.62
N SER A 20 9.52 -12.45 6.00
CA SER A 20 9.74 -11.36 5.07
C SER A 20 11.12 -10.77 5.26
N VAL A 21 11.79 -10.50 4.16
CA VAL A 21 13.03 -9.71 4.13
C VAL A 21 12.90 -8.65 3.05
N SER A 22 13.37 -7.44 3.34
CA SER A 22 13.44 -6.40 2.34
C SER A 22 14.69 -5.55 2.51
N GLY A 23 15.19 -5.05 1.38
CA GLY A 23 16.29 -4.10 1.32
C GLY A 23 15.95 -2.96 0.39
N GLY A 24 16.29 -1.74 0.77
CA GLY A 24 15.95 -0.56 -0.01
C GLY A 24 16.97 0.54 0.09
N VAL A 25 16.86 1.48 -0.85
CA VAL A 25 17.66 2.67 -0.96
C VAL A 25 16.76 3.88 -1.07
N GLN A 26 17.12 4.93 -0.36
CA GLN A 26 16.49 6.24 -0.45
C GLN A 26 17.57 7.29 -0.77
N TYR A 27 17.27 8.12 -1.74
CA TYR A 27 18.09 9.25 -2.13
C TYR A 27 17.24 10.52 -2.12
N SER A 28 17.72 11.57 -1.42
CA SER A 28 17.04 12.86 -1.37
C SER A 28 17.96 13.93 -1.95
N LEU A 29 17.41 14.75 -2.85
CA LEU A 29 18.07 15.87 -3.49
C LEU A 29 17.13 17.09 -3.46
N GLY A 30 17.41 18.02 -2.55
CA GLY A 30 16.55 19.18 -2.35
C GLY A 30 15.13 18.79 -1.98
N ALA A 31 14.18 19.22 -2.79
CA ALA A 31 12.75 18.93 -2.61
C ALA A 31 12.31 17.52 -3.10
N MET A 32 13.20 16.80 -3.78
CA MET A 32 12.88 15.50 -4.38
C MET A 32 13.45 14.36 -3.54
N THR A 33 12.66 13.32 -3.35
CA THR A 33 13.09 12.06 -2.72
C THR A 33 12.69 10.90 -3.62
N VAL A 34 13.67 10.03 -3.92
CA VAL A 34 13.48 8.78 -4.66
C VAL A 34 13.76 7.62 -3.73
N GLN A 35 12.90 6.61 -3.76
CA GLN A 35 13.07 5.38 -2.99
C GLN A 35 12.90 4.17 -3.92
N GLY A 36 13.67 3.14 -3.66
CA GLY A 36 13.51 1.83 -4.28
C GLY A 36 13.77 0.73 -3.29
N ALA A 37 13.03 -0.37 -3.38
CA ALA A 37 13.24 -1.53 -2.51
C ALA A 37 12.97 -2.84 -3.24
N LEU A 38 13.66 -3.88 -2.76
CA LEU A 38 13.42 -5.28 -3.13
C LEU A 38 12.91 -6.01 -1.89
N ALA A 39 11.98 -6.93 -2.08
CA ALA A 39 11.42 -7.75 -1.02
C ALA A 39 11.36 -9.22 -1.43
N ALA A 40 11.51 -10.09 -0.46
CA ALA A 40 11.22 -11.51 -0.60
C ALA A 40 10.38 -11.97 0.60
N ASN A 41 9.26 -12.59 0.31
CA ASN A 41 8.33 -13.13 1.29
C ASN A 41 8.26 -14.63 1.12
N ARG A 42 8.52 -15.37 2.19
CA ARG A 42 8.38 -16.81 2.24
C ARG A 42 7.16 -17.16 3.09
N TYR A 43 6.27 -17.93 2.52
CA TYR A 43 5.03 -18.36 3.15
C TYR A 43 5.08 -19.85 3.40
N LEU A 44 4.78 -20.28 4.61
CA LEU A 44 4.55 -21.67 4.96
C LEU A 44 3.05 -21.84 5.23
N TYR A 45 2.39 -22.60 4.37
CA TYR A 45 0.95 -22.83 4.40
C TYR A 45 0.66 -24.31 4.23
N TYR A 46 0.08 -24.95 5.25
CA TYR A 46 -0.20 -26.40 5.30
C TYR A 46 0.97 -27.27 4.82
N GLY A 47 2.18 -27.00 5.33
CA GLY A 47 3.39 -27.76 4.99
C GLY A 47 3.98 -27.46 3.61
N ARG A 48 3.37 -26.56 2.83
CA ARG A 48 3.89 -26.07 1.55
C ARG A 48 4.58 -24.74 1.71
N VAL A 49 5.71 -24.59 1.03
CA VAL A 49 6.50 -23.36 1.03
C VAL A 49 6.31 -22.64 -0.31
N PHE A 50 5.97 -21.35 -0.23
CA PHE A 50 5.88 -20.46 -1.38
C PHE A 50 6.78 -19.26 -1.16
N THR A 51 7.40 -18.77 -2.24
CA THR A 51 8.22 -17.57 -2.18
C THR A 51 7.67 -16.55 -3.16
N GLN A 52 7.50 -15.33 -2.68
CA GLN A 52 7.07 -14.19 -3.48
C GLN A 52 8.19 -13.15 -3.48
N TYR A 53 8.50 -12.62 -4.64
CA TYR A 53 9.45 -11.52 -4.80
C TYR A 53 8.71 -10.25 -5.17
N GLY A 54 9.20 -9.13 -4.64
CA GLY A 54 8.63 -7.82 -4.91
C GLY A 54 9.70 -6.79 -5.22
N VAL A 55 9.32 -5.83 -6.04
CA VAL A 55 10.08 -4.60 -6.29
C VAL A 55 9.16 -3.42 -6.11
N SER A 56 9.64 -2.38 -5.44
CA SER A 56 8.88 -1.14 -5.25
C SER A 56 9.73 0.08 -5.57
N GLY A 57 9.05 1.12 -6.03
CA GLY A 57 9.63 2.42 -6.28
C GLY A 57 8.69 3.54 -5.86
N GLN A 58 9.25 4.63 -5.40
CA GLN A 58 8.50 5.83 -5.01
C GLN A 58 9.31 7.07 -5.35
N LEU A 59 8.61 8.08 -5.88
CA LEU A 59 9.12 9.42 -6.11
C LEU A 59 8.23 10.42 -5.40
N SER A 60 8.83 11.25 -4.54
CA SER A 60 8.13 12.31 -3.83
C SER A 60 8.77 13.65 -4.13
N TYR A 61 7.95 14.67 -4.36
CA TYR A 61 8.37 16.05 -4.56
C TYR A 61 7.63 16.98 -3.60
N SER A 62 8.37 17.72 -2.79
CA SER A 62 7.84 18.69 -1.82
C SER A 62 7.85 20.10 -2.43
N PHE A 63 6.67 20.62 -2.77
CA PHE A 63 6.52 22.00 -3.28
C PHE A 63 6.80 23.04 -2.18
N ASN A 64 6.37 22.71 -0.97
CA ASN A 64 6.58 23.51 0.24
C ASN A 64 6.40 22.61 1.48
N PRO A 65 6.62 23.09 2.72
CA PRO A 65 6.48 22.29 3.94
C PRO A 65 5.09 21.68 4.18
N ASN A 66 4.06 22.18 3.49
CA ASN A 66 2.66 21.79 3.68
C ASN A 66 2.07 21.07 2.46
N LEU A 67 2.83 20.93 1.38
CA LEU A 67 2.35 20.33 0.13
C LEU A 67 3.43 19.48 -0.51
N ALA A 68 3.14 18.20 -0.71
CA ALA A 68 3.99 17.26 -1.45
C ALA A 68 3.16 16.38 -2.39
N LEU A 69 3.76 15.98 -3.49
CA LEU A 69 3.22 14.99 -4.42
C LEU A 69 4.07 13.72 -4.36
N THR A 70 3.42 12.58 -4.27
CA THR A 70 4.08 11.28 -4.28
C THR A 70 3.45 10.39 -5.34
N VAL A 71 4.29 9.75 -6.15
CA VAL A 71 3.91 8.67 -7.05
C VAL A 71 4.65 7.41 -6.64
N PHE A 72 4.00 6.26 -6.72
CA PHE A 72 4.57 4.99 -6.28
C PHE A 72 4.12 3.84 -7.16
N GLY A 73 4.89 2.78 -7.12
CA GLY A 73 4.53 1.51 -7.73
C GLY A 73 5.21 0.36 -7.02
N THR A 74 4.48 -0.73 -6.89
CA THR A 74 4.96 -1.97 -6.32
C THR A 74 4.53 -3.11 -7.21
N TYR A 75 5.47 -3.96 -7.57
CA TYR A 75 5.21 -5.17 -8.33
C TYR A 75 5.58 -6.38 -7.48
N TYR A 76 4.65 -7.34 -7.40
CA TYR A 76 4.88 -8.64 -6.79
C TYR A 76 4.56 -9.74 -7.80
N ASN A 77 5.43 -10.74 -7.88
CA ASN A 77 5.08 -11.96 -8.59
C ASN A 77 3.98 -12.67 -7.80
N THR A 78 2.90 -13.01 -8.47
CA THR A 78 1.78 -13.75 -7.88
C THR A 78 1.97 -15.25 -8.08
N ASN A 79 1.77 -16.02 -7.03
CA ASN A 79 1.71 -17.46 -7.14
C ASN A 79 0.24 -17.91 -7.16
N PRO A 80 -0.23 -18.56 -8.23
CA PRO A 80 -1.63 -18.99 -8.35
C PRO A 80 -2.05 -20.05 -7.32
N PHE A 81 -1.10 -20.63 -6.56
CA PHE A 81 -1.37 -21.65 -5.56
C PHE A 81 -1.74 -21.12 -4.17
N PHE A 82 -1.76 -19.80 -3.96
CA PHE A 82 -2.28 -19.27 -2.71
C PHE A 82 -3.78 -19.51 -2.62
N SER A 83 -4.21 -20.16 -1.53
CA SER A 83 -5.64 -20.28 -1.24
C SER A 83 -6.23 -18.90 -0.95
N MET A 84 -7.53 -18.74 -1.15
CA MET A 84 -8.22 -17.48 -0.87
C MET A 84 -8.01 -16.98 0.57
N ALA A 85 -7.84 -17.88 1.53
CA ALA A 85 -7.57 -17.54 2.94
C ALA A 85 -6.20 -16.86 3.16
N ALA A 86 -5.22 -17.11 2.30
CA ALA A 86 -3.90 -16.49 2.41
C ALA A 86 -3.81 -15.11 1.72
N PHE A 87 -4.72 -14.76 0.82
CA PHE A 87 -4.68 -13.50 0.07
C PHE A 87 -4.62 -12.23 0.93
N PRO A 88 -5.33 -12.10 2.06
CA PRO A 88 -5.22 -10.91 2.90
C PRO A 88 -3.82 -10.65 3.47
N PHE A 89 -2.98 -11.69 3.54
CA PHE A 89 -1.61 -11.61 4.08
C PHE A 89 -0.54 -11.48 2.98
N VAL A 90 -0.95 -11.58 1.71
CA VAL A 90 -0.05 -11.55 0.55
C VAL A 90 -0.11 -10.17 -0.10
N PRO A 91 0.99 -9.40 -0.12
CA PRO A 91 1.00 -8.13 -0.81
C PRO A 91 0.79 -8.32 -2.31
N THR A 92 0.05 -7.41 -2.92
CA THR A 92 -0.31 -7.44 -4.33
C THR A 92 0.32 -6.28 -5.10
N THR A 93 0.41 -6.44 -6.41
CA THR A 93 0.88 -5.37 -7.31
C THR A 93 -0.05 -4.18 -7.23
N SER A 94 0.53 -2.99 -7.02
CA SER A 94 -0.20 -1.73 -6.99
C SER A 94 0.64 -0.58 -7.54
N TYR A 95 -0.02 0.46 -8.00
CA TYR A 95 0.60 1.72 -8.38
C TYR A 95 -0.38 2.87 -8.26
N GLY A 96 0.14 4.05 -8.00
CA GLY A 96 -0.72 5.20 -7.78
C GLY A 96 0.05 6.47 -7.48
N GLY A 97 -0.70 7.45 -7.01
CA GLY A 97 -0.13 8.70 -6.55
C GLY A 97 -1.08 9.43 -5.63
N TYR A 98 -0.51 10.20 -4.76
CA TYR A 98 -1.26 11.02 -3.82
C TYR A 98 -0.57 12.35 -3.54
N MET A 99 -1.36 13.32 -3.17
CA MET A 99 -0.93 14.61 -2.68
C MET A 99 -1.06 14.63 -1.15
N THR A 100 0.01 15.01 -0.48
CA THR A 100 0.00 15.27 0.96
C THR A 100 -0.23 16.75 1.18
N VAL A 101 -1.30 17.09 1.90
CA VAL A 101 -1.67 18.46 2.23
C VAL A 101 -1.83 18.59 3.74
N GLY A 102 -1.19 19.56 4.34
CA GLY A 102 -1.36 19.79 5.78
C GLY A 102 -0.18 20.47 6.46
N SER A 103 -0.15 20.37 7.75
CA SER A 103 0.88 20.93 8.62
C SER A 103 1.77 19.85 9.25
N ARG A 104 2.72 20.25 10.08
CA ARG A 104 3.59 19.30 10.81
C ARG A 104 2.83 18.40 11.79
N SER A 105 1.66 18.83 12.28
CA SER A 105 0.89 18.11 13.29
C SER A 105 -0.30 17.35 12.72
N PHE A 106 -0.80 17.80 11.58
CA PHE A 106 -1.93 17.19 10.88
C PHE A 106 -1.73 17.29 9.38
N TYR A 107 -1.88 16.18 8.67
CA TYR A 107 -1.87 16.16 7.21
C TYR A 107 -2.86 15.12 6.68
N VAL A 108 -3.23 15.28 5.43
CA VAL A 108 -4.09 14.35 4.69
C VAL A 108 -3.41 13.94 3.40
N ASN A 109 -3.35 12.65 3.13
CA ASN A 109 -2.98 12.12 1.83
C ASN A 109 -4.24 11.92 1.00
N LEU A 110 -4.28 12.55 -0.17
CA LEU A 110 -5.40 12.48 -1.11
C LEU A 110 -4.89 12.00 -2.47
N GLY A 111 -5.47 10.94 -2.99
CA GLY A 111 -5.02 10.39 -4.27
C GLY A 111 -5.80 9.20 -4.75
N VAL A 112 -5.17 8.44 -5.63
CA VAL A 112 -5.73 7.20 -6.18
C VAL A 112 -4.65 6.13 -6.29
N GLU A 113 -5.07 4.89 -6.07
CA GLU A 113 -4.26 3.70 -6.25
C GLU A 113 -5.00 2.73 -7.19
N ARG A 114 -4.27 2.10 -8.08
CA ARG A 114 -4.72 0.89 -8.76
C ARG A 114 -3.99 -0.29 -8.15
N ARG A 115 -4.74 -1.23 -7.60
CA ARG A 115 -4.19 -2.45 -6.98
C ARG A 115 -4.82 -3.69 -7.59
N PHE A 116 -4.06 -4.78 -7.62
CA PHE A 116 -4.56 -6.06 -8.07
C PHE A 116 -5.46 -6.68 -6.99
N ASN A 117 -6.72 -6.91 -7.35
CA ASN A 117 -7.67 -7.64 -6.51
C ASN A 117 -7.56 -9.13 -6.83
N ALA A 118 -7.05 -9.90 -5.88
CA ALA A 118 -6.81 -11.33 -6.06
C ALA A 118 -8.10 -12.17 -6.16
N PHE A 119 -9.21 -11.69 -5.59
CA PHE A 119 -10.49 -12.37 -5.65
C PHE A 119 -11.15 -12.21 -7.02
N GLU A 120 -11.09 -11.02 -7.59
CA GLU A 120 -11.71 -10.71 -8.87
C GLU A 120 -10.76 -10.88 -10.05
N HIS A 121 -9.47 -11.19 -9.79
CA HIS A 121 -8.40 -11.31 -10.77
C HIS A 121 -8.27 -10.10 -11.70
N LYS A 122 -8.55 -8.91 -11.20
CA LYS A 122 -8.48 -7.65 -11.96
C LYS A 122 -7.84 -6.52 -11.16
N MET A 123 -7.41 -5.49 -11.89
CA MET A 123 -6.96 -4.24 -11.28
C MET A 123 -8.19 -3.41 -10.87
N GLU A 124 -8.25 -3.02 -9.61
CA GLU A 124 -9.28 -2.11 -9.09
C GLU A 124 -8.68 -0.75 -8.77
N THR A 125 -9.49 0.30 -8.88
CA THR A 125 -9.11 1.66 -8.49
C THR A 125 -9.70 1.96 -7.13
N VAL A 126 -8.84 2.38 -6.21
CA VAL A 126 -9.20 2.70 -4.83
C VAL A 126 -8.77 4.14 -4.53
N PRO A 127 -9.63 4.98 -3.96
CA PRO A 127 -9.23 6.31 -3.51
C PRO A 127 -8.28 6.19 -2.33
N ILE A 128 -7.27 7.05 -2.30
CA ILE A 128 -6.39 7.23 -1.14
C ILE A 128 -6.91 8.43 -0.36
N ILE A 129 -7.46 8.20 0.83
CA ILE A 129 -7.88 9.24 1.76
C ILE A 129 -7.35 8.83 3.13
N THR A 130 -6.23 9.42 3.53
CA THR A 130 -5.54 9.05 4.77
C THR A 130 -5.21 10.29 5.59
N PRO A 131 -6.13 10.72 6.47
CA PRO A 131 -5.78 11.72 7.46
C PRO A 131 -4.79 11.14 8.47
N ALA A 132 -3.83 11.96 8.85
CA ALA A 132 -2.75 11.59 9.76
C ALA A 132 -2.56 12.66 10.84
N PHE A 133 -2.45 12.21 12.07
CA PHE A 133 -2.27 13.05 13.26
C PHE A 133 -0.95 12.71 13.93
N LYS A 134 -0.06 13.66 14.03
CA LYS A 134 1.19 13.51 14.73
C LYS A 134 1.01 13.87 16.22
N ILE A 135 1.00 12.87 17.07
CA ILE A 135 0.86 13.04 18.52
C ILE A 135 2.20 13.46 19.16
N SER A 136 3.29 12.92 18.64
CA SER A 136 4.65 13.23 19.10
C SER A 136 5.65 13.11 17.97
N ASN A 137 6.93 13.45 18.21
CA ASN A 137 7.98 13.26 17.21
C ASN A 137 8.24 11.79 16.82
N LYS A 138 7.67 10.84 17.58
CA LYS A 138 7.84 9.39 17.36
C LYS A 138 6.54 8.66 17.04
N VAL A 139 5.38 9.32 17.22
CA VAL A 139 4.07 8.67 17.06
C VAL A 139 3.20 9.46 16.10
N THR A 140 2.77 8.82 15.03
CA THR A 140 1.79 9.32 14.08
C THR A 140 0.65 8.29 13.99
N ILE A 141 -0.59 8.75 14.05
CA ILE A 141 -1.79 7.93 13.81
C ILE A 141 -2.28 8.24 12.40
N GLU A 142 -2.40 7.23 11.57
CA GLU A 142 -2.94 7.30 10.21
C GLU A 142 -4.25 6.50 10.14
N LEU A 143 -5.27 7.08 9.53
CA LEU A 143 -6.58 6.47 9.36
C LEU A 143 -6.84 6.24 7.85
N PRO A 144 -6.57 5.05 7.30
CA PRO A 144 -6.79 4.76 5.89
C PRO A 144 -8.30 4.61 5.61
N LEU A 145 -8.94 5.65 5.12
CA LEU A 145 -10.38 5.69 4.83
C LEU A 145 -10.73 5.33 3.38
N GLY A 146 -9.75 5.00 2.54
CA GLY A 146 -9.94 4.78 1.11
C GLY A 146 -10.96 3.69 0.79
N ASP A 147 -10.88 2.54 1.43
CA ASP A 147 -11.81 1.43 1.20
C ASP A 147 -13.24 1.77 1.65
N LEU A 148 -13.40 2.44 2.79
CA LEU A 148 -14.73 2.93 3.25
C LEU A 148 -15.34 3.90 2.25
N THR A 149 -14.54 4.82 1.72
CA THR A 149 -14.99 5.80 0.73
C THR A 149 -15.37 5.13 -0.58
N LYS A 150 -14.62 4.12 -1.02
CA LYS A 150 -14.95 3.35 -2.22
C LYS A 150 -16.33 2.71 -2.10
N HIS A 151 -16.61 2.00 -1.00
CA HIS A 151 -17.91 1.37 -0.77
C HIS A 151 -19.07 2.38 -0.74
N LEU A 152 -18.87 3.54 -0.11
CA LEU A 152 -19.89 4.60 -0.09
C LEU A 152 -20.17 5.16 -1.49
N ILE A 153 -19.15 5.39 -2.30
CA ILE A 153 -19.30 5.87 -3.68
C ILE A 153 -20.03 4.83 -4.52
N GLU A 154 -19.67 3.56 -4.44
CA GLU A 154 -20.33 2.47 -5.15
C GLU A 154 -21.81 2.37 -4.76
N GLU A 155 -22.14 2.47 -3.48
CA GLU A 155 -23.53 2.44 -3.00
C GLU A 155 -24.36 3.63 -3.52
N ILE A 156 -23.78 4.84 -3.53
CA ILE A 156 -24.42 6.03 -4.05
C ILE A 156 -24.68 5.91 -5.57
N LEU A 157 -23.69 5.41 -6.33
CA LEU A 157 -23.81 5.22 -7.77
C LEU A 157 -24.86 4.15 -8.12
N ILE A 158 -24.96 3.07 -7.35
CA ILE A 158 -25.98 2.03 -7.53
C ILE A 158 -27.37 2.60 -7.24
N LYS A 159 -27.54 3.41 -6.20
CA LYS A 159 -28.82 4.02 -5.82
C LYS A 159 -29.25 5.16 -6.76
N SER A 160 -28.30 5.84 -7.42
CA SER A 160 -28.56 6.92 -8.36
C SER A 160 -28.69 6.46 -9.82
N GLY A 161 -28.53 5.17 -10.10
CA GLY A 161 -28.77 4.60 -11.42
C GLY A 161 -30.23 4.83 -11.90
N PRO A 162 -30.47 5.19 -13.17
CA PRO A 162 -31.82 5.46 -13.64
C PRO A 162 -32.66 4.20 -13.50
N HIS A 163 -33.77 4.31 -12.76
CA HIS A 163 -34.83 3.32 -12.78
C HIS A 163 -35.26 3.11 -14.24
N ARG A 164 -34.83 2.03 -14.88
CA ARG A 164 -35.44 1.57 -16.11
C ARG A 164 -36.86 1.10 -15.75
N ARG A 165 -37.84 1.87 -16.14
CA ARG A 165 -39.24 1.44 -16.23
C ARG A 165 -39.37 0.51 -17.42
#